data_e138c8e4b0151107208cec2ecf848dcc
#
_entry.id   e138c8e4b0151107208cec2ecf848dcc
#
_cell.length_a   1.000
_cell.length_b   1.000
_cell.length_c   1.000
_cell.angle_alpha   90.00
_cell.angle_beta   90.00
_cell.angle_gamma   90.00
#
_symmetry.space_group_name_H-M   'P 1'
#
loop_
_entity.id
_entity.type
_entity.pdbx_description
1 polymer ?
#
loop_
_entity_poly.entity_id
_entity_poly.type
_entity_poly.pdbx_seq_one_letter_code
_entity_poly.pdbx_strand_id
1 'polypeptide(L)'
;FLPLAHVFARAVSIAVALRGASQNHWSDFSTINIEFARSRPNVILGVPRVFEKVRNSAAAKAADSGIKTLLFEQSEKVAIEYSKALDKPEGPDRLLKAKHKVFDKLVYSTIRNGVGGNVNYCITGGSAMGHDLLHWYRGIGIPVYEGYGLTEVAAAAAVDFVDQSIGTVGPPMGGVTFRINEEGEICIKGD
;
A
#
# COMPACT_ATOMS: atom_id res chain seq x y z
N PHE A 1 -3.51 -14.80 -0.47
CA PHE A 1 -4.96 -14.62 -0.29
C PHE A 1 -5.67 -14.15 -1.56
N LEU A 2 -4.95 -13.61 -2.54
CA LEU A 2 -5.51 -13.31 -3.86
C LEU A 2 -5.74 -14.62 -4.62
N PRO A 3 -6.91 -14.83 -5.24
CA PRO A 3 -7.19 -16.06 -5.98
C PRO A 3 -6.30 -16.15 -7.23
N LEU A 4 -5.62 -17.29 -7.42
CA LEU A 4 -4.78 -17.53 -8.60
C LEU A 4 -5.58 -17.60 -9.92
N ALA A 5 -6.90 -17.72 -9.84
CA ALA A 5 -7.77 -17.57 -11.00
C ALA A 5 -7.79 -16.14 -11.53
N HIS A 6 -7.52 -15.15 -10.68
CA HIS A 6 -7.45 -13.74 -11.07
C HIS A 6 -6.07 -13.42 -11.67
N VAL A 7 -6.07 -12.69 -12.79
CA VAL A 7 -4.86 -12.36 -13.57
C VAL A 7 -3.78 -11.68 -12.73
N PHE A 8 -4.14 -10.77 -11.84
CA PHE A 8 -3.19 -10.05 -10.97
C PHE A 8 -2.36 -11.02 -10.11
N ALA A 9 -3.01 -11.93 -9.38
CA ALA A 9 -2.31 -12.90 -8.54
C ALA A 9 -1.44 -13.85 -9.38
N ARG A 10 -1.95 -14.28 -10.54
CA ARG A 10 -1.23 -15.18 -11.45
C ARG A 10 0.01 -14.53 -12.03
N ALA A 11 -0.09 -13.32 -12.57
CA ALA A 11 1.04 -12.58 -13.13
C ALA A 11 2.15 -12.37 -12.12
N VAL A 12 1.78 -11.97 -10.89
CA VAL A 12 2.76 -11.81 -9.81
C VAL A 12 3.39 -13.14 -9.42
N SER A 13 2.62 -14.24 -9.32
CA SER A 13 3.18 -15.54 -8.99
C SER A 13 4.20 -16.02 -10.02
N ILE A 14 3.94 -15.77 -11.31
CA ILE A 14 4.89 -16.06 -12.40
C ILE A 14 6.14 -15.19 -12.25
N ALA A 15 5.99 -13.89 -12.03
CA ALA A 15 7.11 -12.96 -11.86
C ALA A 15 8.00 -13.33 -10.67
N VAL A 16 7.40 -13.70 -9.53
CA VAL A 16 8.11 -14.17 -8.32
C VAL A 16 8.90 -15.44 -8.62
N ALA A 17 8.30 -16.42 -9.31
CA ALA A 17 8.97 -17.66 -9.69
C ALA A 17 10.15 -17.40 -10.66
N LEU A 18 9.96 -16.56 -11.67
CA LEU A 18 11.00 -16.21 -12.65
C LEU A 18 12.19 -15.48 -12.01
N ARG A 19 11.96 -14.76 -10.90
CA ARG A 19 13.00 -14.04 -10.17
C ARG A 19 13.61 -14.84 -9.03
N GLY A 20 13.21 -16.10 -8.83
CA GLY A 20 13.69 -16.96 -7.74
C GLY A 20 13.34 -16.44 -6.34
N ALA A 21 12.29 -15.64 -6.22
CA ALA A 21 11.82 -15.12 -4.95
C ALA A 21 10.83 -16.10 -4.28
N SER A 22 10.69 -15.99 -2.95
CA SER A 22 9.74 -16.80 -2.19
C SER A 22 8.36 -16.16 -2.17
N GLN A 23 7.31 -16.95 -2.24
CA GLN A 23 5.93 -16.49 -2.15
C GLN A 23 5.18 -17.27 -1.08
N ASN A 24 4.53 -16.54 -0.17
CA ASN A 24 3.64 -17.12 0.84
C ASN A 24 2.19 -17.06 0.36
N HIS A 25 1.51 -18.20 0.39
CA HIS A 25 0.10 -18.33 0.07
C HIS A 25 -0.71 -18.52 1.34
N TRP A 26 -1.79 -17.75 1.48
CA TRP A 26 -2.68 -17.83 2.63
C TRP A 26 -4.13 -17.68 2.18
N SER A 27 -5.01 -18.60 2.60
CA SER A 27 -6.41 -18.65 2.16
C SER A 27 -7.37 -17.96 3.12
N ASP A 28 -7.02 -17.91 4.41
CA ASP A 28 -7.91 -17.34 5.43
C ASP A 28 -7.67 -15.86 5.64
N PHE A 29 -8.52 -15.04 5.01
CA PHE A 29 -8.45 -13.58 5.14
C PHE A 29 -8.66 -13.10 6.60
N SER A 30 -9.35 -13.86 7.44
CA SER A 30 -9.60 -13.46 8.82
C SER A 30 -8.33 -13.38 9.66
N THR A 31 -7.38 -14.26 9.40
CA THR A 31 -6.10 -14.42 10.12
C THR A 31 -4.90 -13.78 9.41
N ILE A 32 -5.12 -13.01 8.34
CA ILE A 32 -4.03 -12.48 7.50
C ILE A 32 -3.01 -11.64 8.28
N ASN A 33 -3.42 -10.92 9.31
CA ASN A 33 -2.50 -10.14 10.14
C ASN A 33 -1.51 -11.03 10.92
N ILE A 34 -1.97 -12.21 11.36
CA ILE A 34 -1.12 -13.19 12.05
C ILE A 34 -0.09 -13.74 11.07
N GLU A 35 -0.53 -14.02 9.84
CA GLU A 35 0.35 -14.54 8.80
C GLU A 35 1.38 -13.52 8.34
N PHE A 36 1.03 -12.24 8.23
CA PHE A 36 2.03 -11.19 7.95
C PHE A 36 3.12 -11.14 9.01
N ALA A 37 2.75 -11.21 10.28
CA ALA A 37 3.72 -11.22 11.38
C ALA A 37 4.63 -12.46 11.35
N ARG A 38 4.09 -13.61 10.94
CA ARG A 38 4.80 -14.89 10.85
C ARG A 38 5.72 -14.96 9.63
N SER A 39 5.20 -14.61 8.46
CA SER A 39 5.92 -14.71 7.18
C SER A 39 6.95 -13.60 6.97
N ARG A 40 6.81 -12.47 7.68
CA ARG A 40 7.70 -11.30 7.63
C ARG A 40 8.01 -10.86 6.19
N PRO A 41 6.98 -10.56 5.38
CA PRO A 41 7.15 -10.28 3.97
C PRO A 41 7.96 -9.01 3.72
N ASN A 42 8.72 -8.99 2.62
CA ASN A 42 9.34 -7.77 2.10
C ASN A 42 8.38 -6.97 1.21
N VAL A 43 7.46 -7.67 0.54
CA VAL A 43 6.45 -7.09 -0.34
C VAL A 43 5.08 -7.66 0.01
N ILE A 44 4.08 -6.80 0.13
CA ILE A 44 2.69 -7.20 0.30
C ILE A 44 1.91 -6.79 -0.94
N LEU A 45 1.20 -7.76 -1.52
CA LEU A 45 0.27 -7.54 -2.62
C LEU A 45 -1.14 -7.70 -2.12
N GLY A 46 -2.00 -6.76 -2.47
CA GLY A 46 -3.38 -6.83 -2.00
C GLY A 46 -4.34 -5.96 -2.79
N VAL A 47 -5.62 -6.14 -2.49
CA VAL A 47 -6.66 -5.18 -2.83
C VAL A 47 -6.82 -4.19 -1.67
N PRO A 48 -7.42 -3.00 -1.85
CA PRO A 48 -7.53 -1.98 -0.80
C PRO A 48 -8.07 -2.52 0.53
N ARG A 49 -9.01 -3.46 0.48
CA ARG A 49 -9.61 -4.07 1.68
C ARG A 49 -8.61 -4.76 2.62
N VAL A 50 -7.48 -5.24 2.11
CA VAL A 50 -6.41 -5.81 2.95
C VAL A 50 -5.78 -4.72 3.80
N PHE A 51 -5.49 -3.61 3.20
CA PHE A 51 -4.86 -2.46 3.84
C PHE A 51 -5.81 -1.79 4.85
N GLU A 52 -7.08 -1.66 4.50
CA GLU A 52 -8.13 -1.23 5.45
C GLU A 52 -8.18 -2.14 6.66
N LYS A 53 -8.14 -3.47 6.47
CA LYS A 53 -8.16 -4.43 7.57
C LYS A 53 -6.96 -4.28 8.49
N VAL A 54 -5.76 -4.10 7.96
CA VAL A 54 -4.54 -3.88 8.77
C VAL A 54 -4.70 -2.62 9.61
N ARG A 55 -5.10 -1.48 9.02
CA ARG A 55 -5.36 -0.23 9.73
C ARG A 55 -6.42 -0.40 10.81
N ASN A 56 -7.57 -1.00 10.46
CA ASN A 56 -8.68 -1.19 11.39
C ASN A 56 -8.29 -2.13 12.56
N SER A 57 -7.44 -3.13 12.31
CA SER A 57 -6.90 -3.99 13.36
C SER A 57 -5.96 -3.24 14.29
N ALA A 58 -5.18 -2.30 13.78
CA ALA A 58 -4.33 -1.43 14.60
C ALA A 58 -5.18 -0.48 15.46
N ALA A 59 -6.23 0.13 14.89
CA ALA A 59 -7.19 0.96 15.60
C ALA A 59 -7.93 0.18 16.70
N ALA A 60 -8.40 -1.03 16.40
CA ALA A 60 -9.09 -1.89 17.35
C ALA A 60 -8.20 -2.24 18.57
N LYS A 61 -6.91 -2.52 18.35
CA LYS A 61 -5.95 -2.74 19.45
C LYS A 61 -5.71 -1.50 20.31
N ALA A 62 -5.88 -0.31 19.75
CA ALA A 62 -5.78 0.95 20.50
C ALA A 62 -7.07 1.25 21.27
N ALA A 63 -8.20 0.68 20.88
CA ALA A 63 -9.51 0.93 21.52
C ALA A 63 -9.64 0.38 22.94
N ASP A 64 -8.70 -0.46 23.40
CA ASP A 64 -8.68 -1.02 24.76
C ASP A 64 -8.49 0.04 25.86
N SER A 65 -8.08 1.26 25.52
CA SER A 65 -7.85 2.36 26.46
C SER A 65 -8.07 3.70 25.79
N GLY A 66 -8.83 4.61 26.41
CA GLY A 66 -9.08 5.94 25.89
C GLY A 66 -7.81 6.74 25.55
N ILE A 67 -6.75 6.56 26.35
CA ILE A 67 -5.45 7.20 26.08
C ILE A 67 -4.82 6.62 24.81
N LYS A 68 -4.86 5.30 24.61
CA LYS A 68 -4.32 4.66 23.41
C LYS A 68 -5.13 5.04 22.16
N THR A 69 -6.45 5.15 22.29
CA THR A 69 -7.33 5.60 21.20
C THR A 69 -6.93 7.01 20.76
N LEU A 70 -6.83 7.95 21.70
CA LEU A 70 -6.43 9.32 21.40
C LEU A 70 -5.03 9.39 20.78
N LEU A 71 -4.08 8.60 21.32
CA LEU A 71 -2.71 8.51 20.79
C LEU A 71 -2.71 8.00 19.35
N PHE A 72 -3.51 6.97 19.05
CA PHE A 72 -3.64 6.42 17.71
C PHE A 72 -4.23 7.45 16.74
N GLU A 73 -5.34 8.11 17.10
CA GLU A 73 -5.98 9.14 16.27
C GLU A 73 -5.04 10.32 15.98
N GLN A 74 -4.28 10.78 16.97
CA GLN A 74 -3.29 11.84 16.75
C GLN A 74 -2.14 11.36 15.87
N SER A 75 -1.70 10.12 16.03
CA SER A 75 -0.66 9.54 15.19
C SER A 75 -1.11 9.43 13.72
N GLU A 76 -2.37 9.09 13.47
CA GLU A 76 -2.92 9.05 12.10
C GLU A 76 -2.87 10.42 11.42
N LYS A 77 -3.33 11.46 12.13
CA LYS A 77 -3.28 12.85 11.62
C LYS A 77 -1.85 13.25 11.27
N VAL A 78 -0.91 13.00 12.18
CA VAL A 78 0.49 13.34 11.96
C VAL A 78 1.10 12.54 10.81
N ALA A 79 0.77 11.24 10.65
CA ALA A 79 1.23 10.43 9.53
C ALA A 79 0.75 10.99 8.19
N ILE A 80 -0.55 11.32 8.08
CA ILE A 80 -1.16 11.88 6.88
C ILE A 80 -0.56 13.26 6.56
N GLU A 81 -0.47 14.15 7.55
CA GLU A 81 0.13 15.48 7.38
C GLU A 81 1.59 15.40 6.93
N TYR A 82 2.37 14.53 7.56
CA TYR A 82 3.77 14.30 7.21
C TYR A 82 3.90 13.81 5.76
N SER A 83 3.08 12.83 5.39
CA SER A 83 3.06 12.31 4.03
C SER A 83 2.65 13.38 3.01
N LYS A 84 1.58 14.15 3.27
CA LYS A 84 1.17 15.27 2.40
C LYS A 84 2.23 16.36 2.28
N ALA A 85 3.00 16.58 3.34
CA ALA A 85 4.09 17.55 3.33
C ALA A 85 5.29 17.09 2.49
N LEU A 86 5.50 15.78 2.31
CA LEU A 86 6.55 15.25 1.43
C LEU A 86 6.32 15.61 -0.06
N ASP A 87 5.08 15.87 -0.46
CA ASP A 87 4.72 16.25 -1.84
C ASP A 87 4.93 17.75 -2.11
N LYS A 88 5.24 18.52 -1.06
CA LYS A 88 5.51 19.97 -1.18
C LYS A 88 6.99 20.24 -1.37
N PRO A 89 7.38 21.27 -2.15
CA PRO A 89 8.77 21.62 -2.36
C PRO A 89 9.55 21.89 -1.05
N GLU A 90 8.88 22.47 -0.04
CA GLU A 90 9.47 22.78 1.26
C GLU A 90 9.62 21.54 2.16
N GLY A 91 8.87 20.48 1.85
CA GLY A 91 8.79 19.30 2.69
C GLY A 91 8.15 19.55 4.07
N PRO A 92 8.17 18.56 4.96
CA PRO A 92 7.66 18.72 6.32
C PRO A 92 8.55 19.66 7.16
N ASP A 93 7.92 20.55 7.92
CA ASP A 93 8.60 21.48 8.81
C ASP A 93 9.28 20.77 10.00
N ARG A 94 10.05 21.51 10.80
CA ARG A 94 10.81 20.94 11.93
C ARG A 94 9.91 20.40 13.03
N LEU A 95 8.77 21.02 13.28
CA LEU A 95 7.82 20.60 14.31
C LEU A 95 7.12 19.32 13.90
N LEU A 96 6.67 19.23 12.66
CA LEU A 96 6.03 18.04 12.10
C LEU A 96 7.01 16.85 12.06
N LYS A 97 8.27 17.08 11.69
CA LYS A 97 9.34 16.06 11.77
C LYS A 97 9.54 15.55 13.19
N ALA A 98 9.55 16.45 14.19
CA ALA A 98 9.70 16.06 15.59
C ALA A 98 8.51 15.24 16.09
N LYS A 99 7.27 15.70 15.81
CA LYS A 99 6.05 14.94 16.14
C LYS A 99 6.04 13.56 15.49
N HIS A 100 6.35 13.50 14.19
CA HIS A 100 6.42 12.25 13.44
C HIS A 100 7.41 11.27 14.07
N LYS A 101 8.61 11.72 14.45
CA LYS A 101 9.63 10.90 15.11
C LYS A 101 9.17 10.36 16.47
N VAL A 102 8.38 11.13 17.23
CA VAL A 102 7.79 10.66 18.50
C VAL A 102 6.77 9.55 18.22
N PHE A 103 5.84 9.78 17.29
CA PHE A 103 4.84 8.78 16.94
C PHE A 103 5.45 7.56 16.25
N ASP A 104 6.57 7.71 15.56
CA ASP A 104 7.29 6.58 14.99
C ASP A 104 7.70 5.57 16.08
N LYS A 105 8.26 6.05 17.19
CA LYS A 105 8.65 5.20 18.30
C LYS A 105 7.47 4.63 19.09
N LEU A 106 6.41 5.42 19.26
CA LEU A 106 5.29 5.03 20.11
C LEU A 106 4.24 4.17 19.40
N VAL A 107 4.03 4.39 18.09
CA VAL A 107 2.91 3.82 17.35
C VAL A 107 3.37 3.13 16.07
N TYR A 108 4.04 3.85 15.14
CA TYR A 108 4.29 3.33 13.79
C TYR A 108 5.20 2.11 13.78
N SER A 109 6.23 2.08 14.60
CA SER A 109 7.10 0.90 14.74
C SER A 109 6.31 -0.34 15.16
N THR A 110 5.32 -0.20 16.05
CA THR A 110 4.45 -1.30 16.47
C THR A 110 3.57 -1.79 15.33
N ILE A 111 3.02 -0.88 14.52
CA ILE A 111 2.22 -1.23 13.34
C ILE A 111 3.09 -1.95 12.31
N ARG A 112 4.28 -1.43 11.99
CA ARG A 112 5.23 -2.08 11.07
C ARG A 112 5.61 -3.48 11.54
N ASN A 113 5.89 -3.65 12.82
CA ASN A 113 6.18 -4.96 13.42
C ASN A 113 4.98 -5.91 13.31
N GLY A 114 3.77 -5.40 13.43
CA GLY A 114 2.53 -6.16 13.29
C GLY A 114 2.32 -6.74 11.88
N VAL A 115 2.95 -6.16 10.86
CA VAL A 115 2.97 -6.70 9.48
C VAL A 115 4.29 -7.40 9.13
N GLY A 116 5.08 -7.77 10.15
CA GLY A 116 6.31 -8.56 10.00
C GLY A 116 7.61 -7.76 10.10
N GLY A 117 7.57 -6.44 10.14
CA GLY A 117 8.72 -5.55 10.37
C GLY A 117 9.71 -5.42 9.21
N ASN A 118 9.50 -6.12 8.09
CA ASN A 118 10.42 -6.17 6.95
C ASN A 118 9.81 -5.65 5.65
N VAL A 119 8.60 -5.08 5.70
CA VAL A 119 7.92 -4.61 4.50
C VAL A 119 8.64 -3.40 3.92
N ASN A 120 9.14 -3.55 2.70
CA ASN A 120 9.78 -2.46 1.94
C ASN A 120 8.73 -1.61 1.23
N TYR A 121 7.75 -2.28 0.61
CA TYR A 121 6.63 -1.64 -0.07
C TYR A 121 5.44 -2.60 -0.24
N CYS A 122 4.31 -2.03 -0.58
CA CYS A 122 3.10 -2.76 -0.92
C CYS A 122 2.62 -2.36 -2.31
N ILE A 123 1.87 -3.26 -2.95
CA ILE A 123 1.20 -2.99 -4.21
C ILE A 123 -0.29 -3.26 -4.02
N THR A 124 -1.12 -2.30 -4.39
CA THR A 124 -2.58 -2.45 -4.42
C THR A 124 -3.10 -2.33 -5.86
N GLY A 125 -4.20 -2.99 -6.14
CA GLY A 125 -4.84 -2.94 -7.45
C GLY A 125 -6.23 -3.56 -7.42
N GLY A 126 -6.91 -3.51 -8.58
CA GLY A 126 -8.28 -4.00 -8.73
C GLY A 126 -9.36 -2.97 -8.38
N SER A 127 -9.05 -1.97 -7.59
CA SER A 127 -9.86 -0.78 -7.34
C SER A 127 -9.01 0.32 -6.73
N ALA A 128 -9.46 1.58 -6.82
CA ALA A 128 -8.76 2.70 -6.21
C ALA A 128 -8.77 2.59 -4.68
N MET A 129 -7.65 2.95 -4.07
CA MET A 129 -7.51 3.06 -2.62
C MET A 129 -7.71 4.53 -2.19
N GLY A 130 -8.38 4.76 -1.06
CA GLY A 130 -8.61 6.12 -0.57
C GLY A 130 -7.30 6.87 -0.31
N HIS A 131 -7.21 8.13 -0.78
CA HIS A 131 -5.98 8.93 -0.70
C HIS A 131 -5.47 9.09 0.73
N ASP A 132 -6.34 9.31 1.72
CA ASP A 132 -5.91 9.44 3.11
C ASP A 132 -5.31 8.13 3.66
N LEU A 133 -5.79 6.98 3.18
CA LEU A 133 -5.23 5.69 3.56
C LEU A 133 -3.84 5.48 2.93
N LEU A 134 -3.64 5.90 1.68
CA LEU A 134 -2.32 5.89 1.03
C LEU A 134 -1.34 6.83 1.73
N HIS A 135 -1.77 8.05 2.07
CA HIS A 135 -0.96 8.98 2.85
C HIS A 135 -0.63 8.44 4.24
N TRP A 136 -1.58 7.81 4.91
CA TRP A 136 -1.34 7.18 6.19
C TRP A 136 -0.26 6.09 6.11
N TYR A 137 -0.39 5.19 5.14
CA TYR A 137 0.59 4.13 4.92
C TYR A 137 1.98 4.67 4.60
N ARG A 138 2.08 5.64 3.70
CA ARG A 138 3.36 6.31 3.40
C ARG A 138 3.92 7.02 4.64
N GLY A 139 3.07 7.67 5.41
CA GLY A 139 3.43 8.37 6.64
C GLY A 139 3.93 7.46 7.76
N ILE A 140 3.45 6.22 7.85
CA ILE A 140 3.97 5.25 8.82
C ILE A 140 5.19 4.46 8.31
N GLY A 141 5.70 4.79 7.12
CA GLY A 141 6.88 4.16 6.53
C GLY A 141 6.62 2.83 5.81
N ILE A 142 5.39 2.60 5.33
CA ILE A 142 5.01 1.46 4.48
C ILE A 142 4.44 2.01 3.17
N PRO A 143 5.24 2.35 2.15
CA PRO A 143 4.73 2.88 0.90
C PRO A 143 3.82 1.86 0.20
N VAL A 144 2.65 2.30 -0.24
CA VAL A 144 1.70 1.51 -1.03
C VAL A 144 1.59 2.14 -2.42
N TYR A 145 1.91 1.36 -3.44
CA TYR A 145 1.82 1.78 -4.83
C TYR A 145 0.52 1.26 -5.44
N GLU A 146 -0.19 2.12 -6.15
CA GLU A 146 -1.39 1.72 -6.87
C GLU A 146 -1.03 1.26 -8.27
N GLY A 147 -1.60 0.11 -8.67
CA GLY A 147 -1.51 -0.41 -10.02
C GLY A 147 -2.87 -0.38 -10.71
N TYR A 148 -2.88 0.05 -11.97
CA TYR A 148 -4.03 -0.03 -12.85
C TYR A 148 -3.82 -1.14 -13.88
N GLY A 149 -4.86 -1.92 -14.12
CA GLY A 149 -4.84 -2.97 -15.11
C GLY A 149 -6.15 -3.70 -15.26
N LEU A 150 -6.23 -4.51 -16.29
CA LEU A 150 -7.39 -5.27 -16.70
C LEU A 150 -6.97 -6.70 -17.04
N THR A 151 -7.93 -7.62 -17.05
CA THR A 151 -7.69 -8.99 -17.51
C THR A 151 -7.24 -9.02 -18.97
N GLU A 152 -7.81 -8.14 -19.78
CA GLU A 152 -7.57 -8.00 -21.22
C GLU A 152 -6.15 -7.52 -21.55
N VAL A 153 -5.45 -6.93 -20.59
CA VAL A 153 -4.05 -6.49 -20.73
C VAL A 153 -3.08 -7.29 -19.85
N ALA A 154 -3.47 -8.51 -19.51
CA ALA A 154 -2.64 -9.47 -18.76
C ALA A 154 -2.20 -9.00 -17.38
N ALA A 155 -2.96 -8.20 -16.68
CA ALA A 155 -2.90 -7.71 -15.33
C ALA A 155 -2.58 -6.22 -15.20
N ALA A 156 -1.32 -5.81 -15.10
CA ALA A 156 -0.93 -4.43 -14.86
C ALA A 156 -0.58 -3.72 -16.18
N ALA A 157 -1.18 -2.55 -16.38
CA ALA A 157 -0.88 -1.66 -17.49
C ALA A 157 -0.11 -0.40 -17.04
N ALA A 158 -0.30 0.02 -15.77
CA ALA A 158 0.44 1.12 -15.15
C ALA A 158 0.71 0.83 -13.68
N VAL A 159 1.86 1.22 -13.17
CA VAL A 159 2.22 1.25 -11.74
C VAL A 159 3.26 2.33 -11.51
N ASP A 160 3.05 3.18 -10.51
CA ASP A 160 4.04 4.19 -10.11
C ASP A 160 4.99 3.63 -9.05
N PHE A 161 6.12 3.10 -9.48
CA PHE A 161 7.19 2.64 -8.57
C PHE A 161 8.25 3.71 -8.29
N VAL A 162 8.19 4.86 -8.92
CA VAL A 162 9.26 5.87 -8.85
C VAL A 162 8.91 6.97 -7.88
N ASP A 163 7.80 7.65 -8.10
CA ASP A 163 7.50 8.90 -7.39
C ASP A 163 6.46 8.75 -6.29
N GLN A 164 5.73 7.64 -6.27
CA GLN A 164 4.60 7.41 -5.36
C GLN A 164 3.65 8.62 -5.32
N SER A 165 3.25 9.08 -6.51
CA SER A 165 2.32 10.21 -6.67
C SER A 165 0.91 9.77 -6.26
N ILE A 166 0.54 10.01 -5.01
CA ILE A 166 -0.75 9.58 -4.45
C ILE A 166 -1.91 10.19 -5.25
N GLY A 167 -2.86 9.33 -5.65
CA GLY A 167 -3.99 9.70 -6.50
C GLY A 167 -3.74 9.47 -7.99
N THR A 168 -2.63 8.85 -8.35
CA THR A 168 -2.32 8.40 -9.70
C THR A 168 -1.92 6.93 -9.72
N VAL A 169 -2.04 6.29 -10.87
CA VAL A 169 -1.58 4.91 -11.09
C VAL A 169 -0.22 4.87 -11.77
N GLY A 170 0.42 6.03 -11.95
CA GLY A 170 1.73 6.16 -12.56
C GLY A 170 1.73 6.02 -14.09
N PRO A 171 2.95 5.98 -14.67
CA PRO A 171 3.13 5.86 -16.11
C PRO A 171 2.78 4.46 -16.61
N PRO A 172 2.53 4.32 -17.93
CA PRO A 172 2.39 3.02 -18.58
C PRO A 172 3.62 2.14 -18.33
N MET A 173 3.38 0.85 -18.14
CA MET A 173 4.46 -0.13 -18.08
C MET A 173 5.15 -0.30 -19.42
N GLY A 174 6.39 -0.82 -19.43
CA GLY A 174 7.14 -1.10 -20.67
C GLY A 174 6.33 -1.98 -21.62
N GLY A 175 6.26 -1.59 -22.89
CA GLY A 175 5.45 -2.27 -23.90
C GLY A 175 3.98 -1.85 -23.96
N VAL A 176 3.53 -0.97 -23.06
CA VAL A 176 2.15 -0.49 -23.02
C VAL A 176 2.07 0.98 -23.37
N THR A 177 1.06 1.36 -24.16
CA THR A 177 0.77 2.76 -24.51
C THR A 177 -0.69 3.06 -24.17
N PHE A 178 -0.92 4.24 -23.55
CA PHE A 178 -2.27 4.75 -23.27
C PHE A 178 -2.63 5.90 -24.21
N ARG A 179 -3.89 5.94 -24.56
CA ARG A 179 -4.52 7.09 -25.21
C ARG A 179 -5.90 7.30 -24.57
N ILE A 180 -6.21 8.52 -24.23
CA ILE A 180 -7.58 8.91 -23.88
C ILE A 180 -8.26 9.37 -25.17
N ASN A 181 -9.40 8.77 -25.52
CA ASN A 181 -10.19 9.17 -26.66
C ASN A 181 -11.04 10.42 -26.34
N GLU A 182 -11.77 10.93 -27.34
CA GLU A 182 -12.61 12.13 -27.20
C GLU A 182 -13.78 11.94 -26.23
N GLU A 183 -14.18 10.69 -25.97
CA GLU A 183 -15.25 10.30 -25.04
C GLU A 183 -14.73 10.09 -23.60
N GLY A 184 -13.42 10.22 -23.39
CA GLY A 184 -12.78 10.04 -22.09
C GLY A 184 -12.42 8.57 -21.77
N GLU A 185 -12.54 7.65 -22.71
CA GLU A 185 -12.19 6.24 -22.53
C GLU A 185 -10.68 6.02 -22.60
N ILE A 186 -10.18 5.11 -21.77
CA ILE A 186 -8.78 4.69 -21.79
C ILE A 186 -8.59 3.60 -22.84
N CYS A 187 -7.92 3.97 -23.94
CA CYS A 187 -7.49 3.02 -24.96
C CYS A 187 -6.08 2.51 -24.61
N ILE A 188 -5.91 1.19 -24.58
CA ILE A 188 -4.64 0.56 -24.24
C ILE A 188 -4.14 -0.22 -25.46
N LYS A 189 -2.87 -0.01 -25.83
CA LYS A 189 -2.15 -0.80 -26.81
C LYS A 189 -0.95 -1.44 -26.10
N GLY A 190 -0.83 -2.75 -26.22
CA GLY A 190 0.31 -3.56 -25.82
C GLY A 190 0.75 -4.48 -26.93
N ASP A 191 1.85 -5.19 -26.73
CA ASP A 191 2.37 -6.24 -27.64
C ASP A 191 1.56 -7.53 -27.49
#